data_55e655b27407143d93395a542f0f69f5
#
_entry.id   55e655b27407143d93395a542f0f69f5
#
_cell.length_a   1.000
_cell.length_b   1.000
_cell.length_c   1.000
_cell.angle_alpha   90.00
_cell.angle_beta   90.00
_cell.angle_gamma   90.00
#
_symmetry.space_group_name_H-M   'P 1'
#
loop_
_entity.id
_entity.type
_entity.pdbx_description
1 polymer ?
#
loop_
_entity_poly.entity_id
_entity_poly.type
_entity_poly.pdbx_seq_one_letter_code
_entity_poly.pdbx_strand_id
1 'polypeptide(L)'
;QILYKKTKIAFSLFAKQNNPKKKIFVVAGGVAANKKIRLMLTNLCKEESYQNIFPPIELCGDNAAMIAMVGLQRFKKKQFSNLDHPAKPRWPLDEDAIFLKGAGVQL
;
A
#
# COMPACT_ATOMS: atom_id res chain seq x y z
N GLN A 1 -12.06 6.60 12.67
CA GLN A 1 -11.83 5.74 13.87
C GLN A 1 -11.40 4.31 13.51
N ILE A 2 -12.01 3.64 12.52
CA ILE A 2 -11.67 2.25 12.15
C ILE A 2 -10.22 2.14 11.68
N LEU A 3 -9.80 3.00 10.74
CA LEU A 3 -8.43 3.00 10.22
C LEU A 3 -7.40 3.18 11.33
N TYR A 4 -7.60 4.14 12.24
CA TYR A 4 -6.74 4.36 13.40
C TYR A 4 -6.57 3.07 14.24
N LYS A 5 -7.70 2.46 14.65
CA LYS A 5 -7.68 1.25 15.47
C LYS A 5 -6.97 0.08 14.78
N LYS A 6 -7.26 -0.14 13.49
CA LYS A 6 -6.62 -1.23 12.71
C LYS A 6 -5.12 -0.99 12.53
N THR A 7 -4.70 0.24 12.27
CA THR A 7 -3.26 0.58 12.15
C THR A 7 -2.54 0.39 13.48
N LYS A 8 -3.14 0.81 14.60
CA LYS A 8 -2.57 0.59 15.93
C LYS A 8 -2.37 -0.89 16.26
N ILE A 9 -3.36 -1.73 15.95
CA ILE A 9 -3.25 -3.19 16.09
C ILE A 9 -2.13 -3.74 15.21
N ALA A 10 -2.05 -3.29 13.94
CA ALA A 10 -1.00 -3.72 13.02
C ALA A 10 0.40 -3.37 13.54
N PHE A 11 0.59 -2.18 14.13
CA PHE A 11 1.85 -1.79 14.75
C PHE A 11 2.24 -2.72 15.90
N SER A 12 1.28 -3.07 16.76
CA SER A 12 1.52 -3.99 17.87
C SER A 12 1.90 -5.39 17.39
N LEU A 13 1.22 -5.90 16.36
CA LEU A 13 1.52 -7.21 15.78
C LEU A 13 2.89 -7.22 15.10
N PHE A 14 3.20 -6.19 14.31
CA PHE A 14 4.49 -6.05 13.63
C PHE A 14 5.65 -5.98 14.62
N ALA A 15 5.51 -5.20 15.69
CA ALA A 15 6.52 -5.09 16.72
C ALA A 15 6.79 -6.42 17.44
N LYS A 16 5.73 -7.20 17.74
CA LYS A 16 5.84 -8.52 18.37
C LYS A 16 6.51 -9.56 17.47
N GLN A 17 6.15 -9.58 16.19
CA GLN A 17 6.63 -10.61 15.25
C GLN A 17 8.05 -10.36 14.74
N ASN A 18 8.45 -9.09 14.56
CA ASN A 18 9.67 -8.75 13.84
C ASN A 18 10.75 -8.10 14.70
N ASN A 19 10.43 -7.67 15.93
CA ASN A 19 11.35 -6.92 16.82
C ASN A 19 12.21 -5.90 16.05
N PRO A 20 11.60 -4.96 15.31
CA PRO A 20 12.29 -4.16 14.31
C PRO A 20 13.24 -3.13 14.94
N LYS A 21 14.48 -3.06 14.45
CA LYS A 21 15.43 -1.99 14.85
C LYS A 21 14.97 -0.60 14.41
N LYS A 22 14.22 -0.51 13.29
CA LYS A 22 13.62 0.73 12.77
C LYS A 22 12.15 0.50 12.54
N LYS A 23 11.31 1.38 13.09
CA LYS A 23 9.86 1.36 12.93
C LYS A 23 9.47 2.39 11.88
N ILE A 24 9.32 1.96 10.63
CA ILE A 24 8.93 2.81 9.51
C ILE A 24 7.54 2.40 9.03
N PHE A 25 6.66 3.39 8.86
CA PHE A 25 5.32 3.20 8.33
C PHE A 25 5.13 4.04 7.08
N VAL A 26 4.88 3.38 5.95
CA VAL A 26 4.66 4.02 4.65
C VAL A 26 3.18 4.00 4.33
N VAL A 27 2.62 5.13 3.92
CA VAL A 27 1.22 5.25 3.52
C VAL A 27 1.17 5.84 2.11
N ALA A 28 0.67 5.06 1.15
CA ALA A 28 0.58 5.43 -0.25
C ALA A 28 -0.82 5.13 -0.82
N GLY A 29 -1.04 5.47 -2.09
CA GLY A 29 -2.31 5.29 -2.79
C GLY A 29 -3.29 6.44 -2.59
N GLY A 30 -4.44 6.43 -3.28
CA GLY A 30 -5.38 7.55 -3.35
C GLY A 30 -5.87 8.05 -1.99
N VAL A 31 -6.12 7.16 -1.03
CA VAL A 31 -6.54 7.53 0.33
C VAL A 31 -5.46 8.33 1.09
N ALA A 32 -4.19 8.10 0.76
CA ALA A 32 -3.06 8.86 1.34
C ALA A 32 -3.02 10.33 0.92
N ALA A 33 -3.80 10.76 -0.07
CA ALA A 33 -3.97 12.17 -0.42
C ALA A 33 -4.84 12.93 0.60
N ASN A 34 -5.65 12.24 1.41
CA ASN A 34 -6.54 12.85 2.38
C ASN A 34 -5.77 13.46 3.55
N LYS A 35 -5.81 14.79 3.67
CA LYS A 35 -5.06 15.55 4.71
C LYS A 35 -5.44 15.16 6.14
N LYS A 36 -6.72 14.84 6.41
CA LYS A 36 -7.18 14.40 7.75
C LYS A 36 -6.61 13.03 8.10
N ILE A 37 -6.56 12.11 7.14
CA ILE A 37 -5.97 10.78 7.32
C ILE A 37 -4.47 10.90 7.57
N ARG A 38 -3.76 11.71 6.79
CA ARG A 38 -2.32 11.97 7.00
C ARG A 38 -2.06 12.47 8.40
N LEU A 39 -2.80 13.49 8.85
CA LEU A 39 -2.64 14.07 10.18
C LEU A 39 -2.89 13.03 11.28
N MET A 40 -3.98 12.27 11.17
CA MET A 40 -4.33 11.22 12.13
C MET A 40 -3.25 10.13 12.22
N LEU A 41 -2.76 9.64 11.07
CA LEU A 41 -1.72 8.62 11.04
C LEU A 41 -0.35 9.14 11.48
N THR A 42 -0.04 10.42 11.20
CA THR A 42 1.18 11.06 11.71
C THR A 42 1.17 11.12 13.24
N ASN A 43 0.03 11.49 13.84
CA ASN A 43 -0.09 11.52 15.30
C ASN A 43 0.04 10.11 15.89
N LEU A 44 -0.63 9.11 15.30
CA LEU A 44 -0.48 7.72 15.74
C LEU A 44 0.97 7.23 15.62
N CYS A 45 1.68 7.57 14.55
CA CYS A 45 3.09 7.22 14.41
C CYS A 45 3.96 7.83 15.52
N LYS A 46 3.70 9.09 15.88
CA LYS A 46 4.40 9.75 17.01
C LYS A 46 4.12 9.03 18.33
N GLU A 47 2.85 8.70 18.61
CA GLU A 47 2.44 7.98 19.83
C GLU A 47 3.13 6.61 19.95
N GLU A 48 3.26 5.87 18.85
CA GLU A 48 3.78 4.50 18.83
C GLU A 48 5.28 4.43 18.45
N SER A 49 5.97 5.60 18.34
CA SER A 49 7.39 5.71 17.97
C SER A 49 7.72 5.12 16.59
N TYR A 50 6.84 5.34 15.62
CA TYR A 50 7.06 5.04 14.21
C TYR A 50 7.46 6.29 13.42
N GLN A 51 8.38 6.15 12.49
CA GLN A 51 8.61 7.14 11.44
C GLN A 51 7.56 6.95 10.35
N ASN A 52 6.79 8.01 10.03
CA ASN A 52 5.85 7.97 8.93
C ASN A 52 6.47 8.55 7.64
N ILE A 53 6.18 7.90 6.51
CA ILE A 53 6.56 8.34 5.18
C ILE A 53 5.31 8.40 4.31
N PHE A 54 5.06 9.58 3.73
CA PHE A 54 4.00 9.79 2.73
C PHE A 54 4.64 10.27 1.43
N PRO A 55 4.25 9.75 0.28
CA PRO A 55 4.65 10.33 -0.99
C PRO A 55 4.02 11.72 -1.18
N PRO A 56 4.55 12.55 -2.11
CA PRO A 56 3.90 13.76 -2.57
C PRO A 56 2.43 13.48 -2.94
N ILE A 57 1.53 14.45 -2.69
CA ILE A 57 0.09 14.25 -2.89
C ILE A 57 -0.24 13.93 -4.34
N GLU A 58 0.45 14.58 -5.28
CA GLU A 58 0.32 14.37 -6.73
C GLU A 58 0.68 12.95 -7.20
N LEU A 59 1.49 12.22 -6.41
CA LEU A 59 1.88 10.84 -6.69
C LEU A 59 1.04 9.80 -5.92
N CYS A 60 0.05 10.24 -5.12
CA CYS A 60 -0.81 9.33 -4.36
C CYS A 60 -1.91 8.69 -5.22
N GLY A 61 -2.35 9.35 -6.31
CA GLY A 61 -3.33 8.80 -7.25
C GLY A 61 -2.65 7.98 -8.36
N ASP A 62 -3.49 7.52 -9.30
CA ASP A 62 -2.97 6.90 -10.51
C ASP A 62 -2.13 7.90 -11.30
N ASN A 63 -0.92 7.49 -11.66
CA ASN A 63 -0.02 8.31 -12.44
C ASN A 63 0.91 7.45 -13.30
N ALA A 64 1.32 7.99 -14.44
CA ALA A 64 2.18 7.30 -15.37
C ALA A 64 3.60 7.04 -14.81
N ALA A 65 4.07 7.87 -13.87
CA ALA A 65 5.41 7.76 -13.31
C ALA A 65 5.60 6.45 -12.53
N MET A 66 4.56 6.00 -11.78
CA MET A 66 4.65 4.72 -11.05
C MET A 66 4.73 3.53 -11.99
N ILE A 67 4.00 3.57 -13.12
CA ILE A 67 4.04 2.50 -14.13
C ILE A 67 5.37 2.52 -14.89
N ALA A 68 5.86 3.70 -15.25
CA ALA A 68 7.18 3.86 -15.88
C ALA A 68 8.31 3.34 -14.98
N MET A 69 8.24 3.59 -13.66
CA MET A 69 9.21 3.07 -12.70
C MET A 69 9.21 1.53 -12.65
N VAL A 70 8.04 0.91 -12.58
CA VAL A 70 7.91 -0.56 -12.64
C VAL A 70 8.44 -1.10 -13.96
N GLY A 71 8.08 -0.46 -15.08
CA GLY A 71 8.58 -0.80 -16.42
C GLY A 71 10.11 -0.76 -16.49
N LEU A 72 10.73 0.31 -15.98
CA LEU A 72 12.19 0.45 -15.92
C LEU A 72 12.84 -0.67 -15.07
N GLN A 73 12.26 -1.01 -13.93
CA GLN A 73 12.78 -2.09 -13.08
C GLN A 73 12.70 -3.45 -13.78
N ARG A 74 11.58 -3.75 -14.44
CA ARG A 74 11.40 -4.97 -15.23
C ARG A 74 12.36 -5.02 -16.43
N PHE A 75 12.52 -3.89 -17.14
CA PHE A 75 13.46 -3.77 -18.25
C PHE A 75 14.90 -4.11 -17.81
N LYS A 76 15.37 -3.53 -16.70
CA LYS A 76 16.71 -3.83 -16.14
C LYS A 76 16.88 -5.31 -15.80
N LYS A 77 15.82 -5.99 -15.39
CA LYS A 77 15.80 -7.43 -15.08
C LYS A 77 15.52 -8.31 -16.29
N LYS A 78 15.41 -7.74 -17.51
CA LYS A 78 15.05 -8.45 -18.73
C LYS A 78 13.74 -9.24 -18.64
N GLN A 79 12.79 -8.73 -17.86
CA GLN A 79 11.45 -9.30 -17.68
C GLN A 79 10.49 -8.65 -18.67
N PHE A 80 10.20 -9.33 -19.76
CA PHE A 80 9.30 -8.87 -20.81
C PHE A 80 8.08 -9.79 -20.88
N SER A 81 6.93 -9.19 -21.20
CA SER A 81 5.71 -9.94 -21.56
C SER A 81 5.60 -10.01 -23.07
N ASN A 82 4.87 -10.99 -23.56
CA ASN A 82 4.51 -11.07 -24.99
C ASN A 82 3.53 -9.94 -25.36
N LEU A 83 3.40 -9.65 -26.65
CA LEU A 83 2.50 -8.58 -27.14
C LEU A 83 1.02 -8.94 -26.98
N ASP A 84 0.70 -10.22 -26.80
CA ASP A 84 -0.66 -10.75 -26.58
C ASP A 84 -1.08 -10.78 -25.10
N HIS A 85 -0.34 -10.10 -24.22
CA HIS A 85 -0.62 -10.06 -22.79
C HIS A 85 -2.03 -9.50 -22.52
N PRO A 86 -2.93 -10.29 -21.90
CA PRO A 86 -4.31 -9.84 -21.68
C PRO A 86 -4.40 -8.77 -20.60
N ALA A 87 -5.31 -7.82 -20.75
CA ALA A 87 -5.66 -6.90 -19.68
C ALA A 87 -6.37 -7.65 -18.55
N LYS A 88 -5.94 -7.45 -17.31
CA LYS A 88 -6.58 -8.01 -16.10
C LYS A 88 -7.29 -6.89 -15.34
N PRO A 89 -8.56 -6.61 -15.59
CA PRO A 89 -9.30 -5.51 -14.92
C PRO A 89 -9.49 -5.76 -13.41
N ARG A 90 -9.43 -7.01 -12.99
CA ARG A 90 -9.38 -7.43 -11.58
C ARG A 90 -8.16 -8.32 -11.39
N TRP A 91 -7.16 -7.77 -10.75
CA TRP A 91 -5.93 -8.49 -10.45
C TRP A 91 -5.71 -8.51 -8.94
N PRO A 92 -6.06 -9.60 -8.24
CA PRO A 92 -5.84 -9.70 -6.80
C PRO A 92 -4.35 -9.67 -6.48
N LEU A 93 -3.99 -9.13 -5.31
CA LEU A 93 -2.61 -9.13 -4.83
C LEU A 93 -2.10 -10.55 -4.50
N ASP A 94 -3.03 -11.42 -4.12
CA ASP A 94 -2.80 -12.82 -3.83
C ASP A 94 -3.86 -13.61 -4.61
N GLU A 95 -3.43 -14.32 -5.64
CA GLU A 95 -4.32 -15.10 -6.51
C GLU A 95 -4.85 -16.37 -5.80
N ASP A 96 -4.17 -16.82 -4.75
CA ASP A 96 -4.54 -18.00 -3.96
C ASP A 96 -5.38 -17.65 -2.72
N ALA A 97 -5.58 -16.37 -2.43
CA ALA A 97 -6.35 -15.93 -1.28
C ALA A 97 -7.83 -16.33 -1.40
N ILE A 98 -8.39 -16.88 -0.33
CA ILE A 98 -9.83 -17.14 -0.25
C ILE A 98 -10.55 -15.80 -0.27
N PHE A 99 -11.38 -15.59 -1.30
CA PHE A 99 -12.19 -14.37 -1.43
C PHE A 99 -13.22 -14.30 -0.30
N LEU A 100 -13.07 -13.30 0.57
CA LEU A 100 -14.16 -12.92 1.45
C LEU A 100 -15.21 -12.19 0.61
N LYS A 101 -16.47 -12.64 0.67
CA LYS A 101 -17.59 -11.96 0.02
C LYS A 101 -17.68 -10.53 0.56
N GLY A 102 -17.34 -9.56 -0.28
CA GLY A 102 -17.48 -8.13 0.00
C GLY A 102 -18.56 -7.50 -0.86
N ALA A 103 -19.02 -6.31 -0.49
CA ALA A 103 -19.96 -5.55 -1.30
C ALA A 103 -19.39 -5.35 -2.72
N GLY A 104 -20.12 -5.82 -3.74
CA GLY A 104 -19.74 -5.70 -5.15
C GLY A 104 -19.04 -6.91 -5.77
N VAL A 105 -18.83 -8.00 -5.05
CA VAL A 105 -18.37 -9.27 -5.63
C VAL A 105 -19.59 -10.16 -5.88
N GLN A 106 -20.07 -10.19 -7.12
CA GLN A 106 -20.93 -11.27 -7.63
C GLN A 106 -20.01 -12.38 -8.15
N LEU A 107 -20.12 -13.58 -7.58
CA LEU A 107 -19.55 -14.81 -8.11
C LEU A 107 -20.43 -15.32 -9.25
#